data_e2294f78a264db300ea495557a357415
#
_entry.id   e2294f78a264db300ea495557a357415
#
_cell.length_a   1.000
_cell.length_b   1.000
_cell.length_c   1.000
_cell.angle_alpha   90.00
_cell.angle_beta   90.00
_cell.angle_gamma   90.00
#
_symmetry.space_group_name_H-M   'P 1'
#
loop_
_entity.id
_entity.type
_entity.pdbx_description
1 polymer ?
#
loop_
_entity_poly.entity_id
_entity_poly.type
_entity_poly.pdbx_seq_one_letter_code
_entity_poly.pdbx_strand_id
1 'polypeptide(L)'
;MSKKHPIIAVTGSSGAGTTTVKLAFEHIFLREGVNPVVIEGDSYHKFDRAAMKVAMAEAEAAGVHSFSHFGPEANVFDKLEETFKTYGETGSCKRRYYLHSVEEAEPYGQQQGEFTEWENIEAGTDLLFYEGLHGGVATDTVDVARYVDLLIGVVPIVNLEWIQKIFRDCEQRGYSTEAVTDTILRRMPDYVHYITPQ
;
A
#
# COMPACT_ATOMS: atom_id res chain seq x y z
N MET A 1 17.81 -0.02 -13.16
CA MET A 1 17.80 1.33 -12.53
C MET A 1 17.54 2.37 -13.60
N SER A 2 16.45 3.10 -13.49
CA SER A 2 16.17 4.24 -14.36
C SER A 2 16.95 5.45 -13.86
N LYS A 3 17.96 5.90 -14.60
CA LYS A 3 18.67 7.15 -14.26
C LYS A 3 17.82 8.41 -14.53
N LYS A 4 16.73 8.26 -15.28
CA LYS A 4 15.92 9.38 -15.78
C LYS A 4 14.61 9.54 -15.00
N HIS A 5 14.04 8.44 -14.56
CA HIS A 5 12.77 8.39 -13.84
C HIS A 5 12.90 7.43 -12.64
N PRO A 6 13.60 7.85 -11.57
CA PRO A 6 13.88 6.97 -10.44
C PRO A 6 12.61 6.64 -9.66
N ILE A 7 12.60 5.45 -9.05
CA ILE A 7 11.50 4.93 -8.23
C ILE A 7 12.02 4.64 -6.83
N ILE A 8 11.43 5.28 -5.84
CA ILE A 8 11.66 5.02 -4.42
C ILE A 8 10.42 4.32 -3.86
N ALA A 9 10.59 3.14 -3.28
CA ALA A 9 9.52 2.43 -2.64
C ALA A 9 9.77 2.27 -1.14
N VAL A 10 8.81 2.72 -0.33
CA VAL A 10 8.74 2.46 1.11
C VAL A 10 7.74 1.35 1.32
N THR A 11 8.19 0.22 1.85
CA THR A 11 7.35 -0.95 2.09
C THR A 11 7.41 -1.37 3.55
N GLY A 12 6.30 -1.89 4.05
CA GLY A 12 6.18 -2.41 5.41
C GLY A 12 4.74 -2.74 5.74
N SER A 13 4.53 -3.49 6.81
CA SER A 13 3.19 -3.90 7.20
C SER A 13 2.37 -2.75 7.79
N SER A 14 1.07 -2.98 7.90
CA SER A 14 0.14 -2.03 8.52
C SER A 14 0.47 -1.85 10.01
N GLY A 15 0.94 -0.66 10.39
CA GLY A 15 1.41 -0.34 11.74
C GLY A 15 2.93 -0.26 11.87
N ALA A 16 3.69 -0.60 10.84
CA ALA A 16 5.15 -0.53 10.85
C ALA A 16 5.69 0.91 10.92
N GLY A 17 4.89 1.90 10.51
CA GLY A 17 5.30 3.31 10.49
C GLY A 17 5.68 3.83 9.10
N THR A 18 5.28 3.17 8.03
CA THR A 18 5.53 3.58 6.64
C THR A 18 5.05 5.00 6.37
N THR A 19 3.89 5.40 6.90
CA THR A 19 3.36 6.76 6.79
C THR A 19 4.27 7.80 7.45
N THR A 20 4.91 7.47 8.57
CA THR A 20 5.89 8.38 9.20
C THR A 20 7.11 8.58 8.31
N VAL A 21 7.56 7.52 7.65
CA VAL A 21 8.65 7.61 6.66
C VAL A 21 8.22 8.41 5.44
N LYS A 22 6.99 8.22 4.93
CA LYS A 22 6.41 9.03 3.86
C LYS A 22 6.47 10.52 4.20
N LEU A 23 5.97 10.92 5.38
CA LEU A 23 5.99 12.32 5.82
C LEU A 23 7.42 12.88 5.91
N ALA A 24 8.38 12.09 6.38
CA ALA A 24 9.78 12.51 6.39
C ALA A 24 10.32 12.77 4.96
N PHE A 25 9.98 11.91 4.01
CA PHE A 25 10.35 12.11 2.59
C PHE A 25 9.65 13.32 1.98
N GLU A 26 8.39 13.58 2.28
CA GLU A 26 7.66 14.77 1.82
C GLU A 26 8.37 16.05 2.27
N HIS A 27 8.84 16.11 3.53
CA HIS A 27 9.65 17.23 4.02
C HIS A 27 10.99 17.37 3.28
N ILE A 28 11.65 16.24 2.98
CA ILE A 28 12.90 16.24 2.21
C ILE A 28 12.64 16.76 0.79
N PHE A 29 11.63 16.23 0.11
CA PHE A 29 11.27 16.64 -1.24
C PHE A 29 10.95 18.13 -1.33
N LEU A 30 10.15 18.64 -0.38
CA LEU A 30 9.84 20.07 -0.30
C LEU A 30 11.09 20.91 -0.13
N ARG A 31 11.99 20.53 0.79
CA ARG A 31 13.22 21.26 1.06
C ARG A 31 14.18 21.26 -0.13
N GLU A 32 14.29 20.14 -0.83
CA GLU A 32 15.21 19.98 -1.97
C GLU A 32 14.58 20.40 -3.31
N GLY A 33 13.32 20.85 -3.31
CA GLY A 33 12.59 21.25 -4.53
C GLY A 33 12.31 20.10 -5.48
N VAL A 34 12.18 18.86 -4.96
CA VAL A 34 11.86 17.66 -5.72
C VAL A 34 10.35 17.55 -5.87
N ASN A 35 9.89 17.29 -7.09
CA ASN A 35 8.47 17.10 -7.44
C ASN A 35 8.16 15.62 -7.69
N PRO A 36 7.75 14.83 -6.68
CA PRO A 36 7.42 13.42 -6.84
C PRO A 36 6.00 13.21 -7.38
N VAL A 37 5.77 12.10 -8.10
CA VAL A 37 4.45 11.49 -8.11
C VAL A 37 4.36 10.52 -6.93
N VAL A 38 3.37 10.73 -6.06
CA VAL A 38 3.15 9.86 -4.90
C VAL A 38 2.10 8.80 -5.25
N ILE A 39 2.45 7.55 -5.01
CA ILE A 39 1.62 6.37 -5.22
C ILE A 39 1.39 5.68 -3.87
N GLU A 40 0.14 5.54 -3.47
CA GLU A 40 -0.24 4.83 -2.26
C GLU A 40 -0.62 3.39 -2.57
N GLY A 41 -0.03 2.44 -1.84
CA GLY A 41 -0.20 1.01 -2.07
C GLY A 41 -1.63 0.51 -1.92
N ASP A 42 -2.40 1.12 -1.00
CA ASP A 42 -3.81 0.77 -0.79
C ASP A 42 -4.67 1.02 -2.05
N SER A 43 -4.22 1.90 -2.96
CA SER A 43 -4.88 2.12 -4.26
C SER A 43 -4.78 0.92 -5.22
N TYR A 44 -3.91 -0.05 -4.92
CA TYR A 44 -3.75 -1.28 -5.70
C TYR A 44 -4.48 -2.47 -5.08
N HIS A 45 -5.30 -2.27 -4.06
CA HIS A 45 -6.24 -3.31 -3.65
C HIS A 45 -7.26 -3.59 -4.77
N LYS A 46 -7.63 -4.85 -4.91
CA LYS A 46 -8.60 -5.31 -5.90
C LYS A 46 -10.05 -4.96 -5.51
N PHE A 47 -10.33 -4.96 -4.22
CA PHE A 47 -11.65 -4.78 -3.65
C PHE A 47 -11.69 -3.49 -2.84
N ASP A 48 -12.77 -2.73 -2.97
CA ASP A 48 -13.10 -1.66 -2.06
C ASP A 48 -13.46 -2.20 -0.66
N ARG A 49 -13.71 -1.32 0.31
CA ARG A 49 -13.99 -1.73 1.70
C ARG A 49 -15.21 -2.64 1.81
N ALA A 50 -16.26 -2.39 1.06
CA ALA A 50 -17.50 -3.17 1.11
C ALA A 50 -17.31 -4.53 0.44
N ALA A 51 -16.75 -4.57 -0.75
CA ALA A 51 -16.46 -5.78 -1.50
C ALA A 51 -15.44 -6.68 -0.77
N MET A 52 -14.42 -6.08 -0.11
CA MET A 52 -13.44 -6.84 0.67
C MET A 52 -14.08 -7.58 1.85
N LYS A 53 -15.07 -6.97 2.54
CA LYS A 53 -15.79 -7.65 3.62
C LYS A 53 -16.57 -8.88 3.11
N VAL A 54 -17.18 -8.76 1.95
CA VAL A 54 -17.91 -9.87 1.30
C VAL A 54 -16.91 -10.96 0.92
N ALA A 55 -15.85 -10.62 0.20
CA ALA A 55 -14.84 -11.58 -0.24
C ALA A 55 -14.18 -12.33 0.93
N MET A 56 -13.89 -11.64 2.04
CA MET A 56 -13.36 -12.28 3.26
C MET A 56 -14.35 -13.26 3.88
N ALA A 57 -15.65 -12.90 3.94
CA ALA A 57 -16.67 -13.79 4.49
C ALA A 57 -16.89 -15.04 3.60
N GLU A 58 -16.86 -14.88 2.29
CA GLU A 58 -16.94 -15.98 1.32
C GLU A 58 -15.73 -16.91 1.42
N ALA A 59 -14.51 -16.35 1.52
CA ALA A 59 -13.29 -17.13 1.71
C ALA A 59 -13.32 -17.93 3.02
N GLU A 60 -13.76 -17.33 4.13
CA GLU A 60 -13.89 -17.98 5.42
C GLU A 60 -14.94 -19.12 5.35
N ALA A 61 -16.09 -18.88 4.72
CA ALA A 61 -17.13 -19.91 4.50
C ALA A 61 -16.62 -21.09 3.64
N ALA A 62 -15.68 -20.82 2.72
CA ALA A 62 -15.01 -21.83 1.90
C ALA A 62 -13.81 -22.52 2.60
N GLY A 63 -13.52 -22.16 3.87
CA GLY A 63 -12.37 -22.69 4.62
C GLY A 63 -11.01 -22.11 4.20
N VAL A 64 -11.00 -21.00 3.47
CA VAL A 64 -9.78 -20.27 3.10
C VAL A 64 -9.51 -19.21 4.16
N HIS A 65 -8.60 -19.50 5.07
CA HIS A 65 -8.29 -18.60 6.19
C HIS A 65 -7.18 -17.58 5.90
N SER A 66 -6.50 -17.69 4.74
CA SER A 66 -5.40 -16.83 4.31
C SER A 66 -5.79 -15.74 3.31
N PHE A 67 -7.07 -15.38 3.23
CA PHE A 67 -7.52 -14.29 2.36
C PHE A 67 -7.41 -12.94 3.08
N SER A 68 -6.44 -12.13 2.66
CA SER A 68 -6.19 -10.82 3.27
C SER A 68 -5.60 -9.83 2.28
N HIS A 69 -5.48 -8.56 2.69
CA HIS A 69 -4.81 -7.52 1.91
C HIS A 69 -3.30 -7.79 1.66
N PHE A 70 -2.72 -8.79 2.29
CA PHE A 70 -1.31 -9.14 2.07
C PHE A 70 -1.09 -10.00 0.83
N GLY A 71 -2.07 -10.82 0.47
CA GLY A 71 -1.96 -11.79 -0.61
C GLY A 71 -2.32 -11.25 -2.00
N PRO A 72 -1.92 -11.99 -3.06
CA PRO A 72 -2.16 -11.60 -4.45
C PRO A 72 -3.65 -11.61 -4.84
N GLU A 73 -4.48 -12.38 -4.16
CA GLU A 73 -5.91 -12.51 -4.45
C GLU A 73 -6.67 -11.20 -4.19
N ALA A 74 -6.19 -10.39 -3.24
CA ALA A 74 -6.79 -9.14 -2.83
C ALA A 74 -6.14 -7.90 -3.46
N ASN A 75 -5.15 -8.08 -4.34
CA ASN A 75 -4.38 -7.01 -4.95
C ASN A 75 -4.28 -7.15 -6.47
N VAL A 76 -4.01 -6.04 -7.15
CA VAL A 76 -3.75 -5.97 -8.60
C VAL A 76 -2.26 -5.73 -8.84
N PHE A 77 -1.42 -6.71 -8.49
CA PHE A 77 0.03 -6.61 -8.58
C PHE A 77 0.54 -6.41 -10.00
N ASP A 78 -0.17 -6.94 -11.00
CA ASP A 78 0.09 -6.70 -12.42
C ASP A 78 0.02 -5.22 -12.78
N LYS A 79 -0.97 -4.51 -12.24
CA LYS A 79 -1.08 -3.06 -12.45
C LYS A 79 -0.02 -2.27 -11.68
N LEU A 80 0.37 -2.73 -10.50
CA LEU A 80 1.46 -2.10 -9.75
C LEU A 80 2.78 -2.24 -10.51
N GLU A 81 3.08 -3.44 -11.02
CA GLU A 81 4.25 -3.69 -11.86
C GLU A 81 4.22 -2.83 -13.13
N GLU A 82 3.09 -2.79 -13.85
CA GLU A 82 2.90 -1.96 -15.03
C GLU A 82 3.16 -0.47 -14.72
N THR A 83 2.68 0.03 -13.58
CA THR A 83 2.89 1.41 -13.15
C THR A 83 4.37 1.72 -12.95
N PHE A 84 5.09 0.86 -12.22
CA PHE A 84 6.53 1.06 -11.98
C PHE A 84 7.34 0.96 -13.27
N LYS A 85 7.05 -0.05 -14.10
CA LYS A 85 7.69 -0.23 -15.40
C LYS A 85 7.48 1.00 -16.29
N THR A 86 6.23 1.41 -16.47
CA THR A 86 5.87 2.52 -17.37
C THR A 86 6.50 3.82 -16.88
N TYR A 87 6.44 4.09 -15.58
CA TYR A 87 7.08 5.27 -15.01
C TYR A 87 8.60 5.27 -15.23
N GLY A 88 9.28 4.17 -14.93
CA GLY A 88 10.72 4.04 -15.13
C GLY A 88 11.16 4.23 -16.58
N GLU A 89 10.32 3.86 -17.54
CA GLU A 89 10.59 4.01 -18.99
C GLU A 89 10.26 5.42 -19.51
N THR A 90 9.15 6.02 -19.06
CA THR A 90 8.56 7.21 -19.68
C THR A 90 8.45 8.44 -18.78
N GLY A 91 8.49 8.27 -17.47
CA GLY A 91 8.19 9.31 -16.48
C GLY A 91 6.70 9.59 -16.31
N SER A 92 5.82 8.80 -16.96
CA SER A 92 4.37 8.88 -16.85
C SER A 92 3.80 7.61 -16.25
N CYS A 93 2.63 7.68 -15.63
CA CYS A 93 1.95 6.51 -15.08
C CYS A 93 0.45 6.75 -14.93
N LYS A 94 -0.25 5.73 -14.42
CA LYS A 94 -1.63 5.87 -13.96
C LYS A 94 -1.68 5.82 -12.45
N ARG A 95 -2.60 6.59 -11.87
CA ARG A 95 -2.84 6.64 -10.44
C ARG A 95 -4.34 6.65 -10.15
N ARG A 96 -4.74 6.08 -9.04
CA ARG A 96 -6.02 6.31 -8.39
C ARG A 96 -5.79 6.44 -6.89
N TYR A 97 -6.79 6.86 -6.14
CA TYR A 97 -6.75 6.91 -4.69
C TYR A 97 -7.71 5.91 -4.08
N TYR A 98 -7.35 5.39 -2.92
CA TYR A 98 -8.25 4.72 -2.01
C TYR A 98 -8.68 5.73 -0.94
N LEU A 99 -9.98 5.95 -0.79
CA LEU A 99 -10.53 7.02 0.04
C LEU A 99 -10.71 6.53 1.48
N HIS A 100 -9.77 6.86 2.34
CA HIS A 100 -9.71 6.34 3.71
C HIS A 100 -10.74 6.98 4.64
N SER A 101 -11.12 8.24 4.40
CA SER A 101 -12.04 9.03 5.24
C SER A 101 -13.15 9.69 4.43
N VAL A 102 -14.13 10.25 5.14
CA VAL A 102 -15.23 11.01 4.53
C VAL A 102 -14.69 12.29 3.87
N GLU A 103 -13.73 12.94 4.53
CA GLU A 103 -13.11 14.18 4.05
C GLU A 103 -12.34 13.96 2.74
N GLU A 104 -11.72 12.79 2.58
CA GLU A 104 -11.04 12.39 1.34
C GLU A 104 -12.04 12.06 0.22
N ALA A 105 -13.21 11.51 0.57
CA ALA A 105 -14.22 11.08 -0.40
C ALA A 105 -15.11 12.22 -0.92
N GLU A 106 -15.38 13.23 -0.09
CA GLU A 106 -16.28 14.34 -0.41
C GLU A 106 -15.93 15.08 -1.72
N PRO A 107 -14.64 15.43 -1.99
CA PRO A 107 -14.26 16.11 -3.23
C PRO A 107 -14.54 15.31 -4.51
N TYR A 108 -14.63 13.98 -4.39
CA TYR A 108 -14.88 13.06 -5.51
C TYR A 108 -16.35 12.66 -5.64
N GLY A 109 -17.22 13.07 -4.69
CA GLY A 109 -18.62 12.66 -4.64
C GLY A 109 -18.80 11.15 -4.39
N GLN A 110 -17.83 10.52 -3.73
CA GLN A 110 -17.77 9.09 -3.44
C GLN A 110 -17.90 8.82 -1.93
N GLN A 111 -17.92 7.54 -1.57
CA GLN A 111 -18.00 7.12 -0.16
C GLN A 111 -16.62 6.71 0.37
N GLN A 112 -16.46 6.84 1.66
CA GLN A 112 -15.29 6.32 2.37
C GLN A 112 -15.11 4.82 2.10
N GLY A 113 -13.92 4.42 1.68
CA GLY A 113 -13.57 3.04 1.38
C GLY A 113 -13.72 2.65 -0.08
N GLU A 114 -14.10 3.58 -0.95
CA GLU A 114 -14.13 3.43 -2.40
C GLU A 114 -12.80 3.84 -3.05
N PHE A 115 -12.66 3.59 -4.35
CA PHE A 115 -11.55 4.06 -5.17
C PHE A 115 -12.01 5.17 -6.09
N THR A 116 -11.14 6.13 -6.36
CA THR A 116 -11.35 7.05 -7.50
C THR A 116 -11.13 6.32 -8.83
N GLU A 117 -11.55 6.96 -9.92
CA GLU A 117 -11.16 6.51 -11.25
C GLU A 117 -9.64 6.62 -11.46
N TRP A 118 -9.11 5.81 -12.38
CA TRP A 118 -7.71 5.91 -12.78
C TRP A 118 -7.45 7.17 -13.59
N GLU A 119 -6.54 8.01 -13.13
CA GLU A 119 -6.07 9.21 -13.83
C GLU A 119 -4.69 9.00 -14.46
N ASN A 120 -4.44 9.67 -15.57
CA ASN A 120 -3.11 9.70 -16.18
C ASN A 120 -2.26 10.78 -15.52
N ILE A 121 -1.04 10.42 -15.15
CA ILE A 121 0.00 11.35 -14.71
C ILE A 121 1.00 11.50 -15.85
N GLU A 122 1.03 12.70 -16.42
CA GLU A 122 1.95 13.03 -17.50
C GLU A 122 3.40 13.10 -17.00
N ALA A 123 4.34 12.92 -17.92
CA ALA A 123 5.76 13.07 -17.64
C ALA A 123 6.08 14.51 -17.18
N GLY A 124 7.03 14.64 -16.25
CA GLY A 124 7.44 15.95 -15.71
C GLY A 124 7.65 15.95 -14.19
N THR A 125 7.45 14.81 -13.55
CA THR A 125 7.86 14.58 -12.16
C THR A 125 9.30 14.10 -12.08
N ASP A 126 9.97 14.37 -10.96
CA ASP A 126 11.39 14.03 -10.77
C ASP A 126 11.60 12.56 -10.39
N LEU A 127 10.64 11.98 -9.68
CA LEU A 127 10.64 10.59 -9.26
C LEU A 127 9.22 10.07 -8.96
N LEU A 128 9.07 8.74 -8.92
CA LEU A 128 7.93 8.07 -8.32
C LEU A 128 8.28 7.68 -6.89
N PHE A 129 7.40 8.06 -5.96
CA PHE A 129 7.49 7.68 -4.55
C PHE A 129 6.29 6.80 -4.20
N TYR A 130 6.56 5.54 -3.87
CA TYR A 130 5.55 4.58 -3.44
C TYR A 130 5.60 4.40 -1.92
N GLU A 131 4.44 4.32 -1.27
CA GLU A 131 4.30 3.91 0.13
C GLU A 131 3.18 2.88 0.27
N GLY A 132 3.48 1.73 0.87
CA GLY A 132 2.47 0.68 1.10
C GLY A 132 3.03 -0.68 1.47
N LEU A 133 2.19 -1.70 1.30
CA LEU A 133 2.49 -3.08 1.71
C LEU A 133 3.41 -3.81 0.73
N HIS A 134 3.41 -3.44 -0.57
CA HIS A 134 3.88 -4.31 -1.65
C HIS A 134 4.95 -3.66 -2.54
N GLY A 135 5.72 -2.71 -1.99
CA GLY A 135 6.74 -2.00 -2.74
C GLY A 135 7.91 -2.86 -3.23
N GLY A 136 8.15 -4.00 -2.57
CA GLY A 136 9.18 -4.96 -2.92
C GLY A 136 8.63 -6.33 -3.36
N VAL A 137 7.35 -6.43 -3.73
CA VAL A 137 6.73 -7.72 -4.04
C VAL A 137 7.36 -8.35 -5.29
N ALA A 138 7.74 -9.62 -5.14
CA ALA A 138 8.18 -10.50 -6.21
C ALA A 138 7.51 -11.86 -6.04
N THR A 139 6.91 -12.36 -7.10
CA THR A 139 6.23 -13.66 -7.18
C THR A 139 6.65 -14.38 -8.47
N ASP A 140 6.12 -15.56 -8.72
CA ASP A 140 6.39 -16.29 -9.97
C ASP A 140 5.89 -15.55 -11.22
N THR A 141 4.94 -14.63 -11.08
CA THR A 141 4.28 -13.95 -12.21
C THR A 141 4.50 -12.44 -12.24
N VAL A 142 4.90 -11.84 -11.14
CA VAL A 142 5.06 -10.38 -10.96
C VAL A 142 6.36 -10.11 -10.21
N ASP A 143 7.12 -9.11 -10.65
CA ASP A 143 8.36 -8.68 -10.00
C ASP A 143 8.42 -7.14 -9.98
N VAL A 144 7.72 -6.53 -9.02
CA VAL A 144 7.71 -5.07 -8.80
C VAL A 144 9.09 -4.60 -8.35
N ALA A 145 9.77 -5.37 -7.50
CA ALA A 145 11.06 -5.03 -6.91
C ALA A 145 12.13 -4.71 -7.97
N ARG A 146 12.09 -5.35 -9.14
CA ARG A 146 13.07 -5.15 -10.22
C ARG A 146 13.09 -3.73 -10.79
N TYR A 147 11.99 -2.97 -10.63
CA TYR A 147 11.86 -1.62 -11.17
C TYR A 147 12.20 -0.54 -10.13
N VAL A 148 12.43 -0.93 -8.87
CA VAL A 148 12.70 -0.01 -7.77
C VAL A 148 14.19 0.35 -7.74
N ASP A 149 14.50 1.65 -7.71
CA ASP A 149 15.88 2.15 -7.58
C ASP A 149 16.33 2.21 -6.12
N LEU A 150 15.42 2.51 -5.19
CA LEU A 150 15.65 2.49 -3.74
C LEU A 150 14.45 1.86 -3.04
N LEU A 151 14.64 0.66 -2.48
CA LEU A 151 13.68 -0.02 -1.64
C LEU A 151 14.00 0.21 -0.17
N ILE A 152 13.03 0.70 0.59
CA ILE A 152 13.14 0.98 2.02
C ILE A 152 12.13 0.09 2.75
N GLY A 153 12.62 -0.95 3.43
CA GLY A 153 11.82 -1.78 4.32
C GLY A 153 11.66 -1.10 5.70
N VAL A 154 10.44 -0.86 6.12
CA VAL A 154 10.14 -0.38 7.46
C VAL A 154 9.77 -1.57 8.34
N VAL A 155 10.73 -2.04 9.13
CA VAL A 155 10.64 -3.31 9.87
C VAL A 155 10.90 -3.04 11.37
N PRO A 156 9.92 -2.53 12.11
CA PRO A 156 10.04 -2.43 13.56
C PRO A 156 10.05 -3.83 14.19
N ILE A 157 10.46 -3.91 15.46
CA ILE A 157 10.24 -5.15 16.20
C ILE A 157 8.73 -5.43 16.28
N VAL A 158 8.35 -6.71 16.13
CA VAL A 158 6.95 -7.15 16.02
C VAL A 158 6.04 -6.59 17.12
N ASN A 159 6.53 -6.57 18.36
CA ASN A 159 5.76 -6.04 19.49
C ASN A 159 5.43 -4.55 19.33
N LEU A 160 6.38 -3.75 18.83
CA LEU A 160 6.15 -2.32 18.60
C LEU A 160 5.12 -2.09 17.49
N GLU A 161 5.22 -2.87 16.42
CA GLU A 161 4.25 -2.82 15.31
C GLU A 161 2.83 -3.13 15.81
N TRP A 162 2.66 -4.16 16.63
CA TRP A 162 1.37 -4.52 17.21
C TRP A 162 0.81 -3.42 18.12
N ILE A 163 1.66 -2.85 18.99
CA ILE A 163 1.28 -1.75 19.87
C ILE A 163 0.80 -0.55 19.05
N GLN A 164 1.58 -0.17 18.02
CA GLN A 164 1.23 0.95 17.14
C GLN A 164 -0.08 0.71 16.40
N LYS A 165 -0.26 -0.51 15.86
CA LYS A 165 -1.48 -0.88 15.16
C LYS A 165 -2.70 -0.89 16.08
N ILE A 166 -2.59 -1.50 17.28
CA ILE A 166 -3.68 -1.53 18.26
C ILE A 166 -4.07 -0.11 18.63
N PHE A 167 -3.10 0.73 19.00
CA PHE A 167 -3.35 2.12 19.37
C PHE A 167 -4.06 2.88 18.25
N ARG A 168 -3.53 2.85 17.05
CA ARG A 168 -4.11 3.54 15.89
C ARG A 168 -5.53 3.07 15.59
N ASP A 169 -5.76 1.77 15.52
CA ASP A 169 -7.03 1.21 15.09
C ASP A 169 -8.12 1.39 16.18
N CYS A 170 -7.74 1.43 17.47
CA CYS A 170 -8.66 1.78 18.55
C CYS A 170 -9.00 3.28 18.53
N GLU A 171 -8.00 4.16 18.49
CA GLU A 171 -8.21 5.61 18.62
C GLU A 171 -8.83 6.24 17.36
N GLN A 172 -8.39 5.81 16.17
CA GLN A 172 -8.78 6.47 14.92
C GLN A 172 -9.92 5.75 14.18
N ARG A 173 -10.09 4.44 14.41
CA ARG A 173 -11.05 3.61 13.68
C ARG A 173 -12.15 3.03 14.56
N GLY A 174 -12.06 3.22 15.88
CA GLY A 174 -13.07 2.80 16.85
C GLY A 174 -13.18 1.28 17.05
N TYR A 175 -12.16 0.50 16.72
CA TYR A 175 -12.15 -0.94 16.99
C TYR A 175 -11.80 -1.21 18.47
N SER A 176 -12.24 -2.37 19.00
CA SER A 176 -11.78 -2.81 20.32
C SER A 176 -10.38 -3.44 20.23
N THR A 177 -9.65 -3.41 21.33
CA THR A 177 -8.32 -4.04 21.45
C THR A 177 -8.37 -5.53 21.09
N GLU A 178 -9.42 -6.24 21.51
CA GLU A 178 -9.62 -7.65 21.24
C GLU A 178 -9.79 -7.89 19.73
N ALA A 179 -10.62 -7.08 19.05
CA ALA A 179 -10.85 -7.21 17.61
C ALA A 179 -9.59 -6.94 16.78
N VAL A 180 -8.78 -5.95 17.20
CA VAL A 180 -7.50 -5.66 16.52
C VAL A 180 -6.50 -6.78 16.76
N THR A 181 -6.38 -7.26 18.01
CA THR A 181 -5.48 -8.37 18.38
C THR A 181 -5.81 -9.64 17.60
N ASP A 182 -7.11 -10.00 17.57
CA ASP A 182 -7.57 -11.16 16.79
C ASP A 182 -7.25 -11.03 15.30
N THR A 183 -7.42 -9.83 14.73
CA THR A 183 -7.04 -9.53 13.35
C THR A 183 -5.55 -9.71 13.12
N ILE A 184 -4.68 -9.24 14.01
CA ILE A 184 -3.23 -9.39 13.92
C ILE A 184 -2.86 -10.88 13.93
N LEU A 185 -3.39 -11.63 14.89
CA LEU A 185 -3.09 -13.06 15.02
C LEU A 185 -3.54 -13.87 13.82
N ARG A 186 -4.74 -13.61 13.29
CA ARG A 186 -5.24 -14.29 12.09
C ARG A 186 -4.41 -13.98 10.84
N ARG A 187 -3.86 -12.77 10.73
CA ARG A 187 -3.05 -12.34 9.56
C ARG A 187 -1.56 -12.68 9.68
N MET A 188 -1.11 -13.20 10.81
CA MET A 188 0.30 -13.51 11.02
C MET A 188 0.87 -14.49 9.98
N PRO A 189 0.18 -15.57 9.57
CA PRO A 189 0.68 -16.45 8.51
C PRO A 189 0.90 -15.69 7.18
N ASP A 190 -0.04 -14.82 6.80
CA ASP A 190 0.06 -14.03 5.57
C ASP A 190 1.19 -12.98 5.67
N TYR A 191 1.36 -12.38 6.83
CA TYR A 191 2.47 -11.47 7.09
C TYR A 191 3.82 -12.17 6.84
N VAL A 192 4.02 -13.35 7.40
CA VAL A 192 5.25 -14.12 7.22
C VAL A 192 5.43 -14.56 5.77
N HIS A 193 4.34 -14.88 5.08
CA HIS A 193 4.41 -15.41 3.71
C HIS A 193 4.58 -14.30 2.65
N TYR A 194 3.90 -13.16 2.80
CA TYR A 194 3.84 -12.14 1.76
C TYR A 194 4.63 -10.85 2.08
N ILE A 195 4.77 -10.50 3.36
CA ILE A 195 5.40 -9.22 3.74
C ILE A 195 6.87 -9.41 4.11
N THR A 196 7.17 -10.43 4.91
CA THR A 196 8.55 -10.71 5.36
C THR A 196 9.56 -10.92 4.21
N PRO A 197 9.20 -11.55 3.06
CA PRO A 197 10.15 -11.79 1.96
C PRO A 197 10.56 -10.54 1.18
N GLN A 198 9.80 -9.46 1.26
CA GLN A 198 10.08 -8.22 0.53
C GLN A 198 11.28 -7.47 1.10
#